data_1d94d3848b10b0eb077e66cecf1c87f0
#
_entry.id   1d94d3848b10b0eb077e66cecf1c87f0
#
_cell.length_a   1.000
_cell.length_b   1.000
_cell.length_c   1.000
_cell.angle_alpha   90.00
_cell.angle_beta   90.00
_cell.angle_gamma   90.00
#
_symmetry.space_group_name_H-M   'P 1'
#
loop_
_entity.id
_entity.type
_entity.pdbx_description
1 polymer ?
#
loop_
_entity_poly.entity_id
_entity_poly.type
_entity_poly.pdbx_seq_one_letter_code
_entity_poly.pdbx_strand_id
1 'polypeptide(L)'
;MATKIIDKLVVDGKGSAVVFDGLDFTASGYVEVKNAGSITIKNCRVYNLDLVDVKNYWLKIFGDIEVKLVIENCFFGSNPSANGRMVYNLIEPTAKLMNGSSISNNYFKKDCCFHNIINVYGMIDNSVININGNIIEQTAGGIRIGVKGNKTGTINIKNNEILETNPAYTNEDQGLVTIQPYNKETTSFAGLNIILSGNKMPSEQVIYGYYGANDTVLDASIAPNIILNGKKHELVIYH
;
A
#
# COMPACT_ATOMS: atom_id res chain seq x y z
N MET A 1 -18.09 -20.93 10.87
CA MET A 1 -18.20 -20.43 9.48
C MET A 1 -17.90 -18.94 9.50
N ALA A 2 -17.03 -18.45 8.63
CA ALA A 2 -16.77 -17.03 8.53
C ALA A 2 -18.02 -16.28 8.01
N THR A 3 -18.24 -15.07 8.50
CA THR A 3 -19.32 -14.22 8.01
C THR A 3 -18.98 -13.74 6.59
N LYS A 4 -19.87 -14.00 5.64
CA LYS A 4 -19.71 -13.59 4.25
C LYS A 4 -20.19 -12.18 4.03
N ILE A 5 -19.35 -11.36 3.41
CA ILE A 5 -19.67 -9.99 2.96
C ILE A 5 -19.77 -10.02 1.43
N ILE A 6 -20.93 -9.78 0.90
CA ILE A 6 -21.23 -9.92 -0.54
C ILE A 6 -21.37 -8.59 -1.27
N ASP A 7 -21.45 -7.49 -0.53
CA ASP A 7 -21.63 -6.15 -1.08
C ASP A 7 -20.66 -5.16 -0.44
N LYS A 8 -20.74 -3.90 -0.89
CA LYS A 8 -20.03 -2.79 -0.29
C LYS A 8 -20.32 -2.68 1.21
N LEU A 9 -19.27 -2.66 2.02
CA LEU A 9 -19.35 -2.41 3.44
C LEU A 9 -18.92 -0.97 3.76
N VAL A 10 -19.86 -0.17 4.25
CA VAL A 10 -19.59 1.19 4.71
C VAL A 10 -19.76 1.27 6.20
N VAL A 11 -18.70 1.67 6.91
CA VAL A 11 -18.71 1.78 8.37
C VAL A 11 -18.33 3.19 8.77
N ASP A 12 -19.13 3.78 9.66
CA ASP A 12 -18.79 5.00 10.38
C ASP A 12 -18.35 4.63 11.80
N GLY A 13 -17.06 4.78 12.07
CA GLY A 13 -16.46 4.41 13.36
C GLY A 13 -16.77 5.40 14.48
N LYS A 14 -17.28 6.60 14.19
CA LYS A 14 -17.61 7.65 15.17
C LYS A 14 -16.51 7.91 16.19
N GLY A 15 -15.25 7.94 15.72
CA GLY A 15 -14.08 8.11 16.56
C GLY A 15 -13.60 6.84 17.29
N SER A 16 -14.32 5.73 17.17
CA SER A 16 -14.00 4.47 17.85
C SER A 16 -13.13 3.56 17.00
N ALA A 17 -12.71 2.44 17.60
CA ALA A 17 -12.03 1.37 16.87
C ALA A 17 -13.02 0.59 15.99
N VAL A 18 -12.60 0.33 14.75
CA VAL A 18 -13.30 -0.54 13.81
C VAL A 18 -12.49 -1.81 13.63
N VAL A 19 -13.11 -2.97 13.85
CA VAL A 19 -12.43 -4.28 13.77
C VAL A 19 -13.18 -5.19 12.83
N PHE A 20 -12.47 -5.71 11.83
CA PHE A 20 -12.90 -6.80 10.97
C PHE A 20 -12.02 -8.02 11.27
N ASP A 21 -12.61 -9.08 11.83
CA ASP A 21 -11.88 -10.29 12.21
C ASP A 21 -12.57 -11.53 11.65
N GLY A 22 -11.84 -12.33 10.90
CA GLY A 22 -12.33 -13.59 10.36
C GLY A 22 -13.44 -13.46 9.31
N LEU A 23 -13.56 -12.31 8.63
CA LEU A 23 -14.57 -12.08 7.61
C LEU A 23 -14.16 -12.66 6.25
N ASP A 24 -15.14 -13.10 5.50
CA ASP A 24 -14.97 -13.60 4.14
C ASP A 24 -15.68 -12.64 3.15
N PHE A 25 -14.87 -11.86 2.44
CA PHE A 25 -15.35 -10.95 1.39
C PHE A 25 -15.33 -11.70 0.05
N THR A 26 -16.49 -12.21 -0.37
CA THR A 26 -16.59 -13.16 -1.49
C THR A 26 -17.07 -12.59 -2.80
N ALA A 27 -17.48 -11.35 -2.83
CA ALA A 27 -17.95 -10.71 -4.06
C ALA A 27 -17.42 -9.28 -4.15
N SER A 28 -17.90 -8.54 -5.13
CA SER A 28 -17.55 -7.15 -5.47
C SER A 28 -17.52 -6.14 -4.31
N GLY A 29 -17.50 -6.64 -3.08
CA GLY A 29 -17.48 -5.84 -1.87
C GLY A 29 -16.17 -5.11 -1.69
N TYR A 30 -16.23 -3.81 -1.65
CA TYR A 30 -15.15 -2.98 -1.15
C TYR A 30 -15.51 -2.43 0.22
N VAL A 31 -14.48 -2.06 0.97
CA VAL A 31 -14.63 -1.58 2.34
C VAL A 31 -14.38 -0.08 2.36
N GLU A 32 -15.35 0.67 2.85
CA GLU A 32 -15.20 2.09 3.14
C GLU A 32 -15.34 2.32 4.65
N VAL A 33 -14.35 2.94 5.26
CA VAL A 33 -14.38 3.30 6.67
C VAL A 33 -14.27 4.82 6.80
N LYS A 34 -15.14 5.38 7.64
CA LYS A 34 -15.18 6.82 7.94
C LYS A 34 -15.03 7.02 9.44
N ASN A 35 -14.44 8.15 9.83
CA ASN A 35 -14.40 8.64 11.21
C ASN A 35 -13.92 7.60 12.24
N ALA A 36 -13.00 6.72 11.89
CA ALA A 36 -12.46 5.74 12.84
C ALA A 36 -11.19 6.26 13.52
N GLY A 37 -11.04 6.01 14.80
CA GLY A 37 -9.81 6.26 15.54
C GLY A 37 -8.74 5.20 15.29
N SER A 38 -9.16 3.96 15.05
CA SER A 38 -8.30 2.89 14.57
C SER A 38 -9.08 1.89 13.72
N ILE A 39 -8.36 1.20 12.82
CA ILE A 39 -8.92 0.15 11.95
C ILE A 39 -8.02 -1.07 12.04
N THR A 40 -8.62 -2.19 12.40
CA THR A 40 -7.94 -3.50 12.39
C THR A 40 -8.67 -4.45 11.46
N ILE A 41 -7.97 -5.02 10.48
CA ILE A 41 -8.45 -6.03 9.55
C ILE A 41 -7.55 -7.24 9.72
N LYS A 42 -8.08 -8.34 10.24
CA LYS A 42 -7.27 -9.52 10.52
C LYS A 42 -7.99 -10.81 10.23
N ASN A 43 -7.21 -11.83 9.86
CA ASN A 43 -7.72 -13.17 9.57
C ASN A 43 -8.83 -13.19 8.50
N CYS A 44 -8.87 -12.18 7.64
CA CYS A 44 -9.89 -12.00 6.63
C CYS A 44 -9.46 -12.65 5.31
N ARG A 45 -10.45 -13.05 4.52
CA ARG A 45 -10.24 -13.56 3.17
C ARG A 45 -10.98 -12.67 2.19
N VAL A 46 -10.26 -12.18 1.21
CA VAL A 46 -10.79 -11.31 0.16
C VAL A 46 -10.68 -12.06 -1.16
N TYR A 47 -11.83 -12.44 -1.71
CA TYR A 47 -11.92 -13.12 -3.00
C TYR A 47 -12.73 -12.30 -3.97
N ASN A 48 -12.54 -12.56 -5.26
CA ASN A 48 -13.35 -11.96 -6.30
C ASN A 48 -13.33 -10.42 -6.21
N LEU A 49 -12.14 -9.87 -6.29
CA LEU A 49 -11.94 -8.43 -6.46
C LEU A 49 -12.46 -7.92 -7.82
N ASP A 50 -13.40 -8.68 -8.37
CA ASP A 50 -14.12 -8.45 -9.60
C ASP A 50 -15.16 -7.34 -9.40
N LEU A 51 -14.67 -6.14 -9.37
CA LEU A 51 -15.50 -4.97 -9.19
C LEU A 51 -16.18 -4.63 -10.51
N VAL A 52 -17.47 -4.89 -10.59
CA VAL A 52 -18.34 -4.48 -11.70
C VAL A 52 -18.31 -2.95 -11.87
N ASP A 53 -18.19 -2.23 -10.77
CA ASP A 53 -17.89 -0.80 -10.74
C ASP A 53 -16.40 -0.60 -10.49
N VAL A 54 -15.71 0.00 -11.44
CA VAL A 54 -14.28 0.31 -11.39
C VAL A 54 -13.98 1.23 -10.20
N LYS A 55 -13.91 0.66 -9.03
CA LYS A 55 -13.31 1.34 -7.88
C LYS A 55 -11.82 1.08 -7.91
N ASN A 56 -11.05 2.12 -7.73
CA ASN A 56 -9.59 2.03 -7.82
C ASN A 56 -8.96 1.32 -6.61
N TYR A 57 -9.75 0.82 -5.64
CA TYR A 57 -9.26 0.27 -4.38
C TYR A 57 -10.26 -0.73 -3.77
N TRP A 58 -9.74 -1.66 -2.98
CA TRP A 58 -10.56 -2.51 -2.11
C TRP A 58 -10.86 -1.85 -0.76
N LEU A 59 -9.84 -1.29 -0.10
CA LEU A 59 -9.99 -0.57 1.16
C LEU A 59 -9.82 0.92 0.95
N LYS A 60 -10.84 1.69 1.31
CA LYS A 60 -10.79 3.15 1.38
C LYS A 60 -11.08 3.65 2.77
N ILE A 61 -10.22 4.53 3.25
CA ILE A 61 -10.40 5.24 4.50
C ILE A 61 -10.58 6.71 4.16
N PHE A 62 -11.79 7.20 4.40
CA PHE A 62 -12.18 8.55 4.00
C PHE A 62 -11.75 9.62 4.98
N GLY A 63 -11.49 10.77 4.40
CA GLY A 63 -11.32 12.02 5.13
C GLY A 63 -9.88 12.29 5.54
N ASP A 64 -9.66 13.50 5.99
CA ASP A 64 -8.37 13.98 6.51
C ASP A 64 -8.22 13.58 7.99
N ILE A 65 -8.45 12.29 8.27
CA ILE A 65 -8.38 11.73 9.61
C ILE A 65 -7.02 11.11 9.88
N GLU A 66 -6.67 11.10 11.14
CA GLU A 66 -5.51 10.38 11.66
C GLU A 66 -5.98 9.02 12.17
N VAL A 67 -5.39 7.93 11.66
CA VAL A 67 -5.85 6.58 11.95
C VAL A 67 -4.70 5.62 12.16
N LYS A 68 -4.78 4.79 13.19
CA LYS A 68 -3.92 3.61 13.31
C LYS A 68 -4.53 2.47 12.49
N LEU A 69 -3.84 2.06 11.41
CA LEU A 69 -4.27 0.98 10.54
C LEU A 69 -3.44 -0.28 10.82
N VAL A 70 -4.13 -1.40 11.06
CA VAL A 70 -3.52 -2.73 11.19
C VAL A 70 -4.21 -3.68 10.21
N ILE A 71 -3.43 -4.29 9.29
CA ILE A 71 -3.92 -5.34 8.38
C ILE A 71 -2.98 -6.53 8.54
N GLU A 72 -3.50 -7.63 9.06
CA GLU A 72 -2.66 -8.78 9.39
C GLU A 72 -3.32 -10.13 9.11
N ASN A 73 -2.51 -11.10 8.69
CA ASN A 73 -2.92 -12.49 8.48
C ASN A 73 -4.12 -12.63 7.52
N CYS A 74 -4.20 -11.75 6.53
CA CYS A 74 -5.27 -11.75 5.54
C CYS A 74 -4.81 -12.41 4.23
N PHE A 75 -5.78 -13.00 3.53
CA PHE A 75 -5.58 -13.55 2.20
C PHE A 75 -6.34 -12.68 1.18
N PHE A 76 -5.62 -12.21 0.19
CA PHE A 76 -6.16 -11.46 -0.93
C PHE A 76 -6.02 -12.26 -2.21
N GLY A 77 -7.15 -12.63 -2.79
CA GLY A 77 -7.20 -13.34 -4.05
C GLY A 77 -8.10 -12.62 -5.03
N SER A 78 -7.89 -12.90 -6.33
CA SER A 78 -8.82 -12.53 -7.37
C SER A 78 -9.42 -13.82 -7.94
N ASN A 79 -10.68 -13.77 -8.31
CA ASN A 79 -11.21 -14.68 -9.28
C ASN A 79 -11.29 -13.87 -10.59
N PRO A 80 -10.39 -14.10 -11.55
CA PRO A 80 -10.49 -13.41 -12.82
C PRO A 80 -11.82 -13.81 -13.42
N SER A 81 -12.82 -12.94 -13.28
CA SER A 81 -14.05 -13.10 -14.05
C SER A 81 -13.71 -13.00 -15.52
N ALA A 82 -14.63 -13.45 -16.34
CA ALA A 82 -14.52 -13.38 -17.79
C ALA A 82 -14.19 -11.97 -18.37
N ASN A 83 -14.22 -10.94 -17.53
CA ASN A 83 -13.96 -9.54 -17.89
C ASN A 83 -12.60 -8.99 -17.40
N GLY A 84 -11.81 -9.76 -16.66
CA GLY A 84 -10.42 -9.42 -16.33
C GLY A 84 -10.20 -8.10 -15.58
N ARG A 85 -11.20 -7.60 -14.88
CA ARG A 85 -11.10 -6.32 -14.17
C ARG A 85 -10.57 -6.54 -12.76
N MET A 86 -9.42 -5.98 -12.48
CA MET A 86 -8.79 -5.96 -11.16
C MET A 86 -8.92 -4.58 -10.52
N VAL A 87 -8.84 -4.49 -9.18
CA VAL A 87 -8.69 -3.19 -8.53
C VAL A 87 -7.37 -2.56 -8.93
N TYR A 88 -7.36 -1.23 -9.11
CA TYR A 88 -6.14 -0.53 -9.49
C TYR A 88 -5.12 -0.53 -8.34
N ASN A 89 -5.55 -0.13 -7.15
CA ASN A 89 -4.79 -0.26 -5.91
C ASN A 89 -5.58 -1.09 -4.89
N LEU A 90 -4.93 -1.99 -4.15
CA LEU A 90 -5.64 -2.84 -3.22
C LEU A 90 -5.93 -2.12 -1.90
N ILE A 91 -4.89 -1.59 -1.28
CA ILE A 91 -4.96 -0.88 -0.01
C ILE A 91 -4.52 0.56 -0.28
N GLU A 92 -5.49 1.46 -0.24
CA GLU A 92 -5.28 2.89 -0.54
C GLU A 92 -5.90 3.77 0.56
N PRO A 93 -5.28 3.86 1.73
CA PRO A 93 -5.73 4.79 2.75
C PRO A 93 -5.41 6.22 2.32
N THR A 94 -6.43 7.07 2.17
CA THR A 94 -6.24 8.52 2.02
C THR A 94 -6.00 9.23 3.35
N ALA A 95 -6.22 8.53 4.45
CA ALA A 95 -5.99 9.00 5.81
C ALA A 95 -4.51 9.09 6.16
N LYS A 96 -4.19 9.88 7.18
CA LYS A 96 -2.84 9.97 7.75
C LYS A 96 -2.61 8.80 8.70
N LEU A 97 -1.69 7.92 8.37
CA LEU A 97 -1.37 6.77 9.21
C LEU A 97 -0.61 7.20 10.46
N MET A 98 -1.13 6.77 11.60
CA MET A 98 -0.52 7.03 12.92
C MET A 98 0.60 6.05 13.23
N ASN A 99 1.39 6.41 14.23
CA ASN A 99 2.45 5.58 14.78
C ASN A 99 1.95 4.17 15.15
N GLY A 100 2.70 3.15 14.76
CA GLY A 100 2.36 1.75 14.97
C GLY A 100 1.34 1.19 13.99
N SER A 101 1.01 1.89 12.90
CA SER A 101 0.28 1.28 11.78
C SER A 101 1.12 0.17 11.14
N SER A 102 0.45 -0.92 10.74
CA SER A 102 1.14 -2.08 10.16
C SER A 102 0.30 -2.80 9.12
N ILE A 103 0.99 -3.34 8.09
CA ILE A 103 0.45 -4.26 7.10
C ILE A 103 1.39 -5.46 7.09
N SER A 104 0.98 -6.57 7.70
CA SER A 104 1.90 -7.66 8.00
C SER A 104 1.32 -9.06 7.83
N ASN A 105 2.18 -9.99 7.42
CA ASN A 105 1.85 -11.43 7.31
C ASN A 105 0.63 -11.71 6.42
N ASN A 106 0.43 -10.88 5.39
CA ASN A 106 -0.65 -11.06 4.44
C ASN A 106 -0.16 -11.83 3.21
N TYR A 107 -1.06 -12.54 2.57
CA TYR A 107 -0.81 -13.23 1.32
C TYR A 107 -1.61 -12.55 0.19
N PHE A 108 -0.90 -12.08 -0.82
CA PHE A 108 -1.48 -11.44 -2.00
C PHE A 108 -1.26 -12.35 -3.21
N LYS A 109 -2.34 -12.97 -3.65
CA LYS A 109 -2.32 -13.87 -4.80
C LYS A 109 -2.10 -13.09 -6.09
N LYS A 110 -1.55 -13.75 -7.10
CA LYS A 110 -1.49 -13.29 -8.49
C LYS A 110 -2.85 -12.73 -8.91
N ASP A 111 -2.83 -11.65 -9.66
CA ASP A 111 -4.01 -10.99 -10.21
C ASP A 111 -4.99 -10.38 -9.18
N CYS A 112 -4.56 -10.22 -7.92
CA CYS A 112 -5.40 -9.54 -6.93
C CYS A 112 -5.44 -8.01 -7.12
N CYS A 113 -4.49 -7.43 -7.84
CA CYS A 113 -4.37 -5.99 -8.04
C CYS A 113 -3.64 -5.70 -9.36
N PHE A 114 -4.09 -4.65 -10.03
CA PHE A 114 -3.54 -4.24 -11.31
C PHE A 114 -2.24 -3.44 -11.17
N HIS A 115 -2.12 -2.58 -10.15
CA HIS A 115 -1.01 -1.64 -10.02
C HIS A 115 -0.28 -1.80 -8.68
N ASN A 116 -0.71 -1.09 -7.62
CA ASN A 116 -0.04 -1.15 -6.32
C ASN A 116 -0.85 -1.98 -5.31
N ILE A 117 -0.18 -2.88 -4.63
CA ILE A 117 -0.82 -3.66 -3.56
C ILE A 117 -0.99 -2.80 -2.32
N ILE A 118 0.04 -2.10 -1.92
CA ILE A 118 0.03 -1.21 -0.77
C ILE A 118 0.41 0.19 -1.22
N ASN A 119 -0.42 1.17 -0.87
CA ASN A 119 -0.20 2.55 -1.22
C ASN A 119 -0.31 3.44 0.02
N VAL A 120 0.81 3.97 0.49
CA VAL A 120 0.85 4.85 1.66
C VAL A 120 0.80 6.29 1.19
N TYR A 121 -0.37 6.93 1.27
CA TYR A 121 -0.56 8.33 0.85
C TYR A 121 -0.31 9.36 1.94
N GLY A 122 -0.45 8.99 3.19
CA GLY A 122 -0.29 9.91 4.30
C GLY A 122 0.23 9.23 5.56
N MET A 123 1.01 9.96 6.33
CA MET A 123 1.42 9.55 7.67
C MET A 123 1.56 10.77 8.57
N ILE A 124 1.40 10.57 9.87
CA ILE A 124 1.70 11.59 10.87
C ILE A 124 3.22 11.71 10.99
N ASP A 125 3.71 12.92 11.17
CA ASP A 125 5.14 13.16 11.37
C ASP A 125 5.67 12.38 12.59
N ASN A 126 6.91 11.90 12.47
CA ASN A 126 7.59 11.05 13.44
C ASN A 126 6.93 9.68 13.70
N SER A 127 5.99 9.27 12.87
CA SER A 127 5.38 7.94 12.97
C SER A 127 6.31 6.85 12.46
N VAL A 128 6.10 5.64 12.98
CA VAL A 128 6.70 4.41 12.49
C VAL A 128 5.60 3.54 11.88
N ILE A 129 5.74 3.25 10.58
CA ILE A 129 4.84 2.38 9.83
C ILE A 129 5.58 1.09 9.48
N ASN A 130 4.93 -0.05 9.61
CA ASN A 130 5.54 -1.35 9.36
C ASN A 130 4.82 -2.11 8.23
N ILE A 131 5.57 -2.58 7.25
CA ILE A 131 5.10 -3.42 6.14
C ILE A 131 6.00 -4.66 6.13
N ASN A 132 5.56 -5.71 6.80
CA ASN A 132 6.47 -6.81 7.13
C ASN A 132 5.88 -8.20 6.86
N GLY A 133 6.70 -9.13 6.39
CA GLY A 133 6.35 -10.55 6.30
C GLY A 133 5.24 -10.87 5.30
N ASN A 134 4.95 -9.97 4.38
CA ASN A 134 3.92 -10.21 3.36
C ASN A 134 4.49 -11.06 2.22
N ILE A 135 3.65 -11.93 1.67
CA ILE A 135 3.94 -12.69 0.46
C ILE A 135 3.10 -12.13 -0.67
N ILE A 136 3.73 -11.74 -1.75
CA ILE A 136 3.13 -11.16 -2.94
C ILE A 136 3.50 -12.03 -4.13
N GLU A 137 2.54 -12.79 -4.68
CA GLU A 137 2.81 -13.70 -5.81
C GLU A 137 3.24 -12.92 -7.06
N GLN A 138 2.54 -11.85 -7.39
CA GLN A 138 2.88 -11.02 -8.54
C GLN A 138 2.38 -9.59 -8.33
N THR A 139 3.16 -8.63 -8.76
CA THR A 139 2.78 -7.21 -8.73
C THR A 139 3.43 -6.42 -9.86
N ALA A 140 2.75 -5.36 -10.27
CA ALA A 140 3.33 -4.36 -11.18
C ALA A 140 4.13 -3.30 -10.40
N GLY A 141 3.59 -2.79 -9.29
CA GLY A 141 4.18 -1.68 -8.53
C GLY A 141 4.42 -1.95 -7.04
N GLY A 142 4.07 -3.14 -6.53
CA GLY A 142 4.32 -3.55 -5.13
C GLY A 142 3.82 -2.54 -4.09
N ILE A 143 4.77 -1.88 -3.44
CA ILE A 143 4.53 -0.94 -2.35
C ILE A 143 4.85 0.48 -2.85
N ARG A 144 3.86 1.35 -2.83
CA ARG A 144 4.03 2.75 -3.18
C ARG A 144 4.01 3.64 -1.94
N ILE A 145 5.00 4.51 -1.86
CA ILE A 145 5.08 5.55 -0.84
C ILE A 145 4.84 6.90 -1.53
N GLY A 146 3.63 7.42 -1.39
CA GLY A 146 3.19 8.66 -2.03
C GLY A 146 2.76 9.70 -1.01
N VAL A 147 3.63 10.08 -0.08
CA VAL A 147 3.27 10.93 1.06
C VAL A 147 3.13 12.38 0.64
N LYS A 148 2.02 13.00 1.00
CA LYS A 148 1.79 14.44 0.78
C LYS A 148 2.53 15.30 1.80
N GLY A 149 3.12 16.40 1.32
CA GLY A 149 3.78 17.40 2.16
C GLY A 149 5.15 16.96 2.70
N ASN A 150 5.75 17.78 3.53
CA ASN A 150 7.01 17.46 4.22
C ASN A 150 6.74 16.41 5.27
N LYS A 151 7.46 15.28 5.22
CA LYS A 151 7.25 14.16 6.13
C LYS A 151 8.54 13.74 6.81
N THR A 152 8.37 13.38 8.07
CA THR A 152 9.40 12.80 8.93
C THR A 152 8.91 11.48 9.48
N GLY A 153 9.82 10.61 9.88
CA GLY A 153 9.47 9.32 10.49
C GLY A 153 10.14 8.14 9.80
N THR A 154 9.57 6.96 9.99
CA THR A 154 10.17 5.71 9.49
C THR A 154 9.13 4.80 8.87
N ILE A 155 9.42 4.27 7.69
CA ILE A 155 8.67 3.18 7.08
C ILE A 155 9.60 1.96 7.02
N ASN A 156 9.28 0.94 7.79
CA ASN A 156 9.98 -0.33 7.78
C ASN A 156 9.31 -1.27 6.78
N ILE A 157 10.09 -1.79 5.82
CA ILE A 157 9.65 -2.76 4.83
C ILE A 157 10.58 -3.96 4.96
N LYS A 158 10.13 -4.99 5.70
CA LYS A 158 11.01 -6.06 6.14
C LYS A 158 10.43 -7.45 5.87
N ASN A 159 11.30 -8.37 5.45
CA ASN A 159 10.96 -9.79 5.31
C ASN A 159 9.73 -10.03 4.40
N ASN A 160 9.47 -9.15 3.44
CA ASN A 160 8.45 -9.38 2.44
C ASN A 160 9.04 -10.25 1.32
N GLU A 161 8.21 -11.05 0.69
CA GLU A 161 8.58 -11.89 -0.44
C GLU A 161 7.72 -11.54 -1.64
N ILE A 162 8.34 -11.07 -2.73
CA ILE A 162 7.69 -10.87 -4.02
C ILE A 162 8.21 -11.95 -4.95
N LEU A 163 7.32 -12.78 -5.49
CA LEU A 163 7.71 -13.94 -6.28
C LEU A 163 7.94 -13.56 -7.75
N GLU A 164 7.07 -12.75 -8.32
CA GLU A 164 7.14 -12.34 -9.72
C GLU A 164 6.80 -10.86 -9.91
N THR A 165 7.41 -10.25 -10.93
CA THR A 165 6.98 -8.97 -11.47
C THR A 165 6.02 -9.19 -12.64
N ASN A 166 5.04 -8.30 -12.85
CA ASN A 166 4.10 -8.43 -13.94
C ASN A 166 4.78 -7.97 -15.25
N PRO A 167 5.01 -8.88 -16.22
CA PRO A 167 5.72 -8.55 -17.47
C PRO A 167 4.93 -7.62 -18.40
N ALA A 168 3.64 -7.44 -18.17
CA ALA A 168 2.82 -6.50 -18.96
C ALA A 168 3.17 -5.03 -18.65
N TYR A 169 3.85 -4.78 -17.55
CA TYR A 169 4.33 -3.46 -17.14
C TYR A 169 5.85 -3.41 -17.29
N THR A 170 6.30 -3.17 -18.50
CA THR A 170 7.73 -2.99 -18.82
C THR A 170 8.23 -1.58 -18.55
N ASN A 171 7.36 -0.71 -18.02
CA ASN A 171 7.71 0.67 -17.74
C ASN A 171 8.57 0.77 -16.48
N GLU A 172 9.32 1.84 -16.40
CA GLU A 172 10.32 2.21 -15.40
C GLU A 172 9.80 2.23 -13.95
N ASP A 173 8.53 1.92 -13.75
CA ASP A 173 7.79 1.90 -12.48
C ASP A 173 7.85 0.58 -11.72
N GLN A 174 8.56 -0.40 -12.24
CA GLN A 174 8.61 -1.74 -11.67
C GLN A 174 9.66 -1.85 -10.59
N GLY A 175 9.24 -1.71 -9.35
CA GLY A 175 10.07 -1.96 -8.19
C GLY A 175 9.28 -2.43 -6.99
N LEU A 176 9.96 -3.00 -6.00
CA LEU A 176 9.32 -3.37 -4.74
C LEU A 176 8.72 -2.15 -4.07
N VAL A 177 9.46 -1.06 -4.06
CA VAL A 177 9.07 0.19 -3.42
C VAL A 177 9.22 1.33 -4.41
N THR A 178 8.10 1.92 -4.75
CA THR A 178 8.06 3.15 -5.52
C THR A 178 7.82 4.32 -4.59
N ILE A 179 8.66 5.33 -4.66
CA ILE A 179 8.46 6.58 -3.92
C ILE A 179 8.05 7.63 -4.92
N GLN A 180 6.85 8.16 -4.75
CA GLN A 180 6.27 9.10 -5.68
C GLN A 180 5.67 10.29 -4.93
N PRO A 181 6.18 11.50 -5.12
CA PRO A 181 5.52 12.69 -4.61
C PRO A 181 4.13 12.83 -5.24
N TYR A 182 3.13 13.11 -4.43
CA TYR A 182 1.74 13.06 -4.86
C TYR A 182 1.31 14.30 -5.68
N ASN A 183 1.96 15.44 -5.52
CA ASN A 183 1.58 16.71 -6.15
C ASN A 183 2.77 17.59 -6.51
N LYS A 184 2.51 18.64 -7.33
CA LYS A 184 3.41 19.76 -7.62
C LYS A 184 3.82 20.60 -6.39
N GLU A 185 3.15 20.39 -5.25
CA GLU A 185 3.53 21.05 -4.00
C GLU A 185 4.88 20.49 -3.56
N THR A 186 5.76 21.37 -3.17
CA THR A 186 7.11 21.04 -2.73
C THR A 186 7.04 20.05 -1.59
N THR A 187 7.16 18.77 -1.92
CA THR A 187 7.16 17.69 -0.94
C THR A 187 8.59 17.32 -0.64
N SER A 188 9.00 17.45 0.60
CA SER A 188 10.30 16.97 1.04
C SER A 188 10.15 15.66 1.80
N PHE A 189 10.95 14.69 1.43
CA PHE A 189 11.08 13.41 2.14
C PHE A 189 12.38 13.33 2.95
N ALA A 190 13.14 14.42 3.04
CA ALA A 190 14.46 14.43 3.66
C ALA A 190 14.47 13.93 5.13
N GLY A 191 13.35 14.08 5.84
CA GLY A 191 13.17 13.56 7.19
C GLY A 191 12.59 12.15 7.28
N LEU A 192 12.29 11.52 6.14
CA LEU A 192 11.70 10.18 6.08
C LEU A 192 12.80 9.12 5.93
N ASN A 193 12.78 8.11 6.80
CA ASN A 193 13.63 6.94 6.68
C ASN A 193 12.81 5.78 6.10
N ILE A 194 13.28 5.18 5.02
CA ILE A 194 12.73 3.96 4.45
C ILE A 194 13.73 2.84 4.67
N ILE A 195 13.39 1.89 5.54
CA ILE A 195 14.29 0.81 5.97
C ILE A 195 13.83 -0.50 5.34
N LEU A 196 14.63 -1.01 4.41
CA LEU A 196 14.41 -2.28 3.74
C LEU A 196 15.40 -3.32 4.26
N SER A 197 14.89 -4.46 4.72
CA SER A 197 15.76 -5.56 5.14
C SER A 197 15.10 -6.92 5.03
N GLY A 198 15.85 -7.93 4.64
CA GLY A 198 15.39 -9.30 4.55
C GLY A 198 14.29 -9.56 3.50
N ASN A 199 14.03 -8.59 2.61
CA ASN A 199 13.05 -8.78 1.55
C ASN A 199 13.65 -9.65 0.44
N LYS A 200 12.83 -10.53 -0.13
CA LYS A 200 13.18 -11.33 -1.29
C LYS A 200 12.41 -10.84 -2.50
N MET A 201 13.11 -10.62 -3.60
CA MET A 201 12.56 -10.02 -4.82
C MET A 201 13.22 -10.60 -6.05
N PRO A 202 12.51 -10.66 -7.20
CA PRO A 202 13.09 -11.08 -8.48
C PRO A 202 14.19 -10.14 -8.99
N SER A 203 14.15 -8.87 -8.60
CA SER A 203 15.18 -7.87 -8.88
C SER A 203 15.40 -6.99 -7.65
N GLU A 204 16.66 -6.66 -7.34
CA GLU A 204 17.01 -5.78 -6.22
C GLU A 204 16.68 -4.29 -6.46
N GLN A 205 15.88 -3.99 -7.45
CA GLN A 205 15.58 -2.62 -7.82
C GLN A 205 14.57 -2.00 -6.86
N VAL A 206 15.06 -1.14 -5.99
CA VAL A 206 14.24 -0.09 -5.39
C VAL A 206 14.10 0.99 -6.46
N ILE A 207 12.97 1.02 -7.14
CA ILE A 207 12.74 2.05 -8.14
C ILE A 207 12.24 3.29 -7.45
N TYR A 208 12.98 4.35 -7.64
CA TYR A 208 12.62 5.68 -7.30
C TYR A 208 11.95 6.32 -8.52
N GLY A 209 10.68 6.06 -8.69
CA GLY A 209 9.91 6.63 -9.78
C GLY A 209 9.30 7.95 -9.36
N TYR A 210 9.53 9.00 -10.15
CA TYR A 210 8.75 10.20 -10.11
C TYR A 210 7.75 10.19 -11.27
N TYR A 211 6.47 10.13 -10.94
CA TYR A 211 5.40 10.48 -11.87
C TYR A 211 4.84 11.82 -11.47
N GLY A 212 5.39 12.86 -12.03
CA GLY A 212 4.74 14.14 -12.07
C GLY A 212 4.23 14.36 -13.48
N ALA A 213 2.95 14.48 -13.69
CA ALA A 213 2.49 15.26 -14.80
C ALA A 213 3.09 16.65 -14.63
N ASN A 214 4.11 17.00 -15.42
CA ASN A 214 4.85 18.24 -15.49
C ASN A 214 6.08 18.38 -14.55
N ASP A 215 7.25 17.98 -15.07
CA ASP A 215 8.54 18.67 -14.90
C ASP A 215 9.06 19.01 -13.49
N THR A 216 8.71 18.24 -12.46
CA THR A 216 9.35 18.43 -11.17
C THR A 216 10.49 17.44 -11.01
N VAL A 217 11.70 17.92 -11.15
CA VAL A 217 12.93 17.16 -10.88
C VAL A 217 12.98 16.87 -9.38
N LEU A 218 13.11 15.60 -9.00
CA LEU A 218 13.46 15.24 -7.62
C LEU A 218 14.91 15.67 -7.39
N ASP A 219 15.06 16.71 -6.61
CA ASP A 219 16.35 17.10 -6.09
C ASP A 219 16.77 16.11 -4.99
N ALA A 220 18.02 15.67 -4.98
CA ALA A 220 18.57 14.81 -3.94
C ALA A 220 18.39 15.37 -2.53
N SER A 221 18.25 16.69 -2.38
CA SER A 221 18.02 17.36 -1.10
C SER A 221 16.64 17.10 -0.50
N ILE A 222 15.66 16.71 -1.33
CA ILE A 222 14.30 16.38 -0.86
C ILE A 222 14.06 14.88 -0.75
N ALA A 223 15.02 14.08 -1.14
CA ALA A 223 14.92 12.63 -1.16
C ALA A 223 14.88 12.01 0.24
N PRO A 224 14.17 10.90 0.46
CA PRO A 224 14.20 10.19 1.73
C PRO A 224 15.55 9.51 1.94
N ASN A 225 15.83 9.18 3.18
CA ASN A 225 16.95 8.34 3.55
C ASN A 225 16.57 6.87 3.36
N ILE A 226 17.15 6.20 2.36
CA ILE A 226 16.90 4.77 2.12
C ILE A 226 18.02 3.95 2.73
N ILE A 227 17.66 2.99 3.55
CA ILE A 227 18.58 2.05 4.20
C ILE A 227 18.22 0.64 3.71
N LEU A 228 19.10 0.06 2.91
CA LEU A 228 18.96 -1.30 2.40
C LEU A 228 19.94 -2.23 3.15
N ASN A 229 19.38 -3.21 3.87
CA ASN A 229 20.15 -4.17 4.67
C ASN A 229 21.21 -3.51 5.56
N GLY A 230 20.84 -2.40 6.21
CA GLY A 230 21.69 -1.67 7.13
C GLY A 230 22.70 -0.71 6.48
N LYS A 231 22.70 -0.59 5.16
CA LYS A 231 23.58 0.34 4.42
C LYS A 231 22.73 1.42 3.75
N LYS A 232 23.25 2.64 3.73
CA LYS A 232 22.62 3.70 2.95
C LYS A 232 22.63 3.31 1.47
N HIS A 233 21.47 3.38 0.83
CA HIS A 233 21.30 3.09 -0.59
C HIS A 233 21.25 4.40 -1.37
N GLU A 234 22.01 4.47 -2.45
CA GLU A 234 21.94 5.59 -3.38
C GLU A 234 20.69 5.45 -4.25
N LEU A 235 20.02 6.57 -4.42
CA LEU A 235 18.79 6.62 -5.18
C LEU A 235 19.08 6.60 -6.68
N VAL A 236 18.37 5.73 -7.38
CA VAL A 236 18.30 5.80 -8.84
C VAL A 236 17.10 6.68 -9.20
N ILE A 237 17.36 7.87 -9.71
CA ILE A 237 16.32 8.80 -10.16
C ILE A 237 16.06 8.49 -11.63
N TYR A 238 14.85 8.08 -11.95
CA TYR A 238 14.39 7.97 -13.33
C TYR A 238 13.70 9.28 -13.73
N HIS A 239 14.08 9.80 -14.89
CA HIS A 239 13.55 11.04 -15.47
C HIS A 239 12.44 10.72 -16.49
#